data_ffa3a0f3020358428ec43fffdf43ee2c
#
_entry.id   ffa3a0f3020358428ec43fffdf43ee2c
#
_cell.length_a   1.000
_cell.length_b   1.000
_cell.length_c   1.000
_cell.angle_alpha   90.00
_cell.angle_beta   90.00
_cell.angle_gamma   90.00
#
_symmetry.space_group_name_H-M   'P 1'
#
loop_
_entity.id
_entity.type
_entity.pdbx_description
1 polymer ?
#
loop_
_entity_poly.entity_id
_entity_poly.type
_entity_poly.pdbx_seq_one_letter_code
_entity_poly.pdbx_strand_id
1 'polypeptide(L)'
;MKEKYNNFKKDKFCVIKSAISKDLALFCYNYFLMQRQVYETCAQHRYISPFETLIGYYAGKNEQVPHTYTHYSNIAFETLMLKLQPKMEQITGLKLSPNYTFSRLYKRGDILERHKDRFSCEISTTLNLGGDSWPIYIEPNPKKGKEINGKYVSNMTKGIKIILKPGDMLVYRGDKLEHWREPFQGEICGQVFLHYNNIKTKGYEKNLFDKRPHLGLPVWFKKEV
;
A
#
# COMPACT_ATOMS: atom_id res chain seq x y z
N MET A 1 -27.16 -3.29 1.50
CA MET A 1 -26.92 -1.83 1.32
C MET A 1 -26.13 -1.65 0.03
N LYS A 2 -26.69 -0.93 -0.97
CA LYS A 2 -25.88 -0.51 -2.13
C LYS A 2 -24.79 0.41 -1.58
N GLU A 3 -23.53 0.04 -1.76
CA GLU A 3 -22.40 0.84 -1.28
C GLU A 3 -22.46 2.21 -1.96
N LYS A 4 -22.65 3.24 -1.16
CA LYS A 4 -22.82 4.64 -1.57
C LYS A 4 -21.61 5.18 -2.34
N TYR A 5 -20.46 4.51 -2.23
CA TYR A 5 -19.17 4.91 -2.78
C TYR A 5 -18.52 3.74 -3.53
N ASN A 6 -18.93 3.53 -4.78
CA ASN A 6 -18.36 2.45 -5.61
C ASN A 6 -18.04 2.90 -7.04
N ASN A 7 -17.82 4.20 -7.23
CA ASN A 7 -17.51 4.78 -8.52
C ASN A 7 -16.23 5.60 -8.45
N PHE A 8 -15.12 5.00 -8.86
CA PHE A 8 -13.81 5.66 -8.82
C PHE A 8 -13.79 7.00 -9.58
N LYS A 9 -14.46 7.11 -10.73
CA LYS A 9 -14.49 8.37 -11.51
C LYS A 9 -15.12 9.51 -10.72
N LYS A 10 -16.20 9.22 -9.98
CA LYS A 10 -16.96 10.19 -9.18
C LYS A 10 -16.30 10.42 -7.83
N ASP A 11 -16.07 9.35 -7.08
CA ASP A 11 -15.71 9.40 -5.67
C ASP A 11 -14.20 9.46 -5.43
N LYS A 12 -13.38 9.20 -6.47
CA LYS A 12 -11.92 9.07 -6.42
C LYS A 12 -11.42 7.89 -5.60
N PHE A 13 -12.30 7.02 -5.17
CA PHE A 13 -12.01 5.72 -4.57
C PHE A 13 -13.15 4.73 -4.82
N CYS A 14 -12.86 3.46 -4.71
CA CYS A 14 -13.84 2.38 -4.74
C CYS A 14 -13.29 1.12 -4.05
N VAL A 15 -14.20 0.25 -3.61
CA VAL A 15 -13.85 -1.05 -3.05
C VAL A 15 -14.12 -2.14 -4.07
N ILE A 16 -13.12 -2.95 -4.36
CA ILE A 16 -13.22 -4.13 -5.20
C ILE A 16 -13.33 -5.34 -4.30
N LYS A 17 -14.51 -5.92 -4.22
CA LYS A 17 -14.69 -7.18 -3.52
C LYS A 17 -14.04 -8.32 -4.30
N SER A 18 -13.33 -9.19 -3.59
CA SER A 18 -12.60 -10.32 -4.19
C SER A 18 -11.76 -9.88 -5.40
N ALA A 19 -10.94 -8.84 -5.22
CA ALA A 19 -9.99 -8.41 -6.24
C ALA A 19 -9.09 -9.57 -6.65
N ILE A 20 -8.70 -10.40 -5.67
CA ILE A 20 -8.14 -11.74 -5.82
C ILE A 20 -8.99 -12.74 -5.02
N SER A 21 -8.84 -14.04 -5.30
CA SER A 21 -9.54 -15.06 -4.51
C SER A 21 -9.04 -15.05 -3.06
N LYS A 22 -9.88 -15.50 -2.13
CA LYS A 22 -9.51 -15.65 -0.72
C LYS A 22 -8.29 -16.57 -0.56
N ASP A 23 -8.23 -17.65 -1.33
CA ASP A 23 -7.13 -18.62 -1.26
C ASP A 23 -5.81 -18.00 -1.71
N LEU A 24 -5.82 -17.21 -2.80
CA LEU A 24 -4.62 -16.47 -3.23
C LEU A 24 -4.21 -15.41 -2.19
N ALA A 25 -5.17 -14.73 -1.57
CA ALA A 25 -4.87 -13.77 -0.52
C ALA A 25 -4.20 -14.46 0.69
N LEU A 26 -4.74 -15.59 1.13
CA LEU A 26 -4.18 -16.37 2.23
C LEU A 26 -2.82 -16.99 1.88
N PHE A 27 -2.63 -17.44 0.64
CA PHE A 27 -1.31 -17.87 0.16
C PHE A 27 -0.29 -16.73 0.26
N CYS A 28 -0.63 -15.54 -0.23
CA CYS A 28 0.22 -14.34 -0.13
C CYS A 28 0.49 -13.93 1.33
N TYR A 29 -0.51 -14.07 2.20
CA TYR A 29 -0.36 -13.80 3.63
C TYR A 29 0.63 -14.77 4.29
N ASN A 30 0.46 -16.06 4.08
CA ASN A 30 1.35 -17.09 4.63
C ASN A 30 2.76 -16.99 4.05
N TYR A 31 2.90 -16.71 2.76
CA TYR A 31 4.18 -16.41 2.12
C TYR A 31 4.89 -15.26 2.85
N PHE A 32 4.17 -14.17 3.14
CA PHE A 32 4.76 -12.99 3.77
C PHE A 32 5.10 -13.22 5.26
N LEU A 33 4.29 -14.03 5.97
CA LEU A 33 4.62 -14.49 7.33
C LEU A 33 5.89 -15.34 7.34
N MET A 34 6.01 -16.28 6.41
CA MET A 34 7.20 -17.13 6.27
C MET A 34 8.44 -16.31 5.93
N GLN A 35 8.30 -15.33 5.03
CA GLN A 35 9.40 -14.43 4.69
C GLN A 35 9.90 -13.63 5.90
N ARG A 36 8.99 -13.12 6.75
CA ARG A 36 9.36 -12.49 8.03
C ARG A 36 10.14 -13.45 8.92
N GLN A 37 9.67 -14.68 9.08
CA GLN A 37 10.34 -15.69 9.91
C GLN A 37 11.75 -16.00 9.40
N VAL A 38 11.91 -16.13 8.07
CA VAL A 38 13.25 -16.31 7.44
C VAL A 38 14.15 -15.11 7.73
N TYR A 39 13.62 -13.88 7.54
CA TYR A 39 14.38 -12.65 7.86
C TYR A 39 14.83 -12.63 9.33
N GLU A 40 13.93 -12.88 10.27
CA GLU A 40 14.23 -12.89 11.71
C GLU A 40 15.32 -13.92 12.05
N THR A 41 15.22 -15.13 11.51
CA THR A 41 16.21 -16.20 11.73
C THR A 41 17.57 -15.82 11.14
N CYS A 42 17.60 -15.34 9.89
CA CYS A 42 18.86 -14.92 9.24
C CYS A 42 19.52 -13.74 9.96
N ALA A 43 18.73 -12.77 10.42
CA ALA A 43 19.23 -11.63 11.19
C ALA A 43 19.76 -12.05 12.56
N GLN A 44 19.03 -12.89 13.29
CA GLN A 44 19.45 -13.42 14.59
C GLN A 44 20.79 -14.18 14.51
N HIS A 45 20.97 -14.98 13.48
CA HIS A 45 22.20 -15.77 13.25
C HIS A 45 23.27 -15.03 12.43
N ARG A 46 23.06 -13.75 12.11
CA ARG A 46 23.98 -12.90 11.34
C ARG A 46 24.32 -13.43 9.94
N TYR A 47 23.40 -14.13 9.29
CA TYR A 47 23.54 -14.57 7.91
C TYR A 47 23.25 -13.45 6.89
N ILE A 48 22.60 -12.38 7.32
CA ILE A 48 22.30 -11.20 6.50
C ILE A 48 22.81 -9.93 7.18
N SER A 49 23.14 -8.93 6.37
CA SER A 49 23.48 -7.59 6.87
C SER A 49 22.25 -6.95 7.52
N PRO A 50 22.43 -6.12 8.57
CA PRO A 50 21.35 -5.29 9.10
C PRO A 50 20.71 -4.33 8.07
N PHE A 51 21.40 -4.07 6.96
CA PHE A 51 20.95 -3.23 5.86
C PHE A 51 20.33 -4.02 4.70
N GLU A 52 20.21 -5.36 4.85
CA GLU A 52 19.61 -6.21 3.84
C GLU A 52 18.10 -5.93 3.73
N THR A 53 17.61 -5.76 2.50
CA THR A 53 16.21 -5.45 2.24
C THR A 53 15.56 -6.35 1.18
N LEU A 54 16.32 -7.28 0.56
CA LEU A 54 15.81 -8.20 -0.47
C LEU A 54 14.76 -9.18 0.04
N ILE A 55 14.81 -9.50 1.31
CA ILE A 55 13.82 -10.38 1.97
C ILE A 55 12.95 -9.62 2.97
N GLY A 56 12.88 -8.30 2.85
CA GLY A 56 12.17 -7.42 3.78
C GLY A 56 13.04 -6.94 4.93
N TYR A 57 12.46 -6.12 5.80
CA TYR A 57 13.15 -5.50 6.93
C TYR A 57 12.15 -4.96 7.96
N TYR A 58 12.62 -4.63 9.14
CA TYR A 58 11.82 -3.89 10.11
C TYR A 58 11.96 -2.38 9.90
N ALA A 59 10.83 -1.71 9.76
CA ALA A 59 10.75 -0.27 9.58
C ALA A 59 11.48 0.49 10.69
N GLY A 60 12.27 1.48 10.33
CA GLY A 60 13.03 2.31 11.26
C GLY A 60 12.13 3.22 12.10
N LYS A 61 12.69 3.79 13.19
CA LYS A 61 11.96 4.65 14.14
C LYS A 61 11.28 5.86 13.48
N ASN A 62 11.85 6.38 12.40
CA ASN A 62 11.35 7.58 11.71
C ASN A 62 10.44 7.26 10.52
N GLU A 63 10.12 5.99 10.29
CA GLU A 63 9.18 5.61 9.24
C GLU A 63 7.72 5.77 9.70
N GLN A 64 6.82 5.83 8.72
CA GLN A 64 5.39 6.08 8.92
C GLN A 64 4.73 5.15 9.96
N VAL A 65 5.11 3.86 9.99
CA VAL A 65 4.70 2.89 11.00
C VAL A 65 5.95 2.15 11.47
N PRO A 66 6.61 2.60 12.54
CA PRO A 66 7.88 2.07 12.97
C PRO A 66 7.77 0.65 13.52
N HIS A 67 8.88 -0.08 13.46
CA HIS A 67 9.00 -1.44 14.03
C HIS A 67 7.98 -2.45 13.49
N THR A 68 7.49 -2.23 12.26
CA THR A 68 6.70 -3.21 11.50
C THR A 68 7.58 -3.93 10.49
N TYR A 69 7.35 -5.22 10.29
CA TYR A 69 8.00 -5.94 9.19
C TYR A 69 7.41 -5.48 7.86
N THR A 70 8.29 -5.03 6.97
CA THR A 70 7.92 -4.45 5.68
C THR A 70 8.74 -5.04 4.55
N HIS A 71 8.23 -4.95 3.33
CA HIS A 71 9.00 -5.26 2.14
C HIS A 71 8.61 -4.29 1.01
N TYR A 72 9.58 -3.52 0.56
CA TYR A 72 9.48 -2.71 -0.63
C TYR A 72 9.82 -3.57 -1.85
N SER A 73 8.96 -3.52 -2.88
CA SER A 73 9.27 -4.14 -4.18
C SER A 73 9.43 -5.68 -4.15
N ASN A 74 8.64 -6.35 -3.31
CA ASN A 74 8.60 -7.81 -3.28
C ASN A 74 8.20 -8.39 -4.65
N ILE A 75 9.00 -9.30 -5.20
CA ILE A 75 8.81 -9.86 -6.55
C ILE A 75 7.43 -10.51 -6.71
N ALA A 76 6.96 -11.28 -5.72
CA ALA A 76 5.65 -11.91 -5.77
C ALA A 76 4.52 -10.86 -5.80
N PHE A 77 4.65 -9.78 -5.03
CA PHE A 77 3.65 -8.72 -5.00
C PHE A 77 3.72 -7.79 -6.22
N GLU A 78 4.89 -7.56 -6.79
CA GLU A 78 4.98 -6.83 -8.06
C GLU A 78 4.45 -7.67 -9.24
N THR A 79 4.60 -8.99 -9.20
CA THR A 79 3.92 -9.90 -10.13
C THR A 79 2.40 -9.82 -9.97
N LEU A 80 1.91 -9.76 -8.71
CA LEU A 80 0.49 -9.57 -8.42
C LEU A 80 -0.02 -8.20 -8.90
N MET A 81 0.80 -7.14 -8.78
CA MET A 81 0.50 -5.80 -9.29
C MET A 81 0.27 -5.82 -10.81
N LEU A 82 1.14 -6.48 -11.56
CA LEU A 82 0.98 -6.63 -13.02
C LEU A 82 -0.27 -7.45 -13.37
N LYS A 83 -0.54 -8.53 -12.64
CA LYS A 83 -1.75 -9.35 -12.81
C LYS A 83 -3.03 -8.54 -12.59
N LEU A 84 -3.03 -7.61 -11.64
CA LEU A 84 -4.20 -6.80 -11.30
C LEU A 84 -4.34 -5.54 -12.15
N GLN A 85 -3.30 -5.10 -12.85
CA GLN A 85 -3.33 -3.86 -13.64
C GLN A 85 -4.49 -3.78 -14.65
N PRO A 86 -4.81 -4.81 -15.46
CA PRO A 86 -5.96 -4.73 -16.37
C PRO A 86 -7.29 -4.49 -15.64
N LYS A 87 -7.50 -5.13 -14.50
CA LYS A 87 -8.68 -4.93 -13.64
C LYS A 87 -8.73 -3.51 -13.06
N MET A 88 -7.57 -2.99 -12.65
CA MET A 88 -7.42 -1.62 -12.18
C MET A 88 -7.77 -0.61 -13.28
N GLU A 89 -7.27 -0.81 -14.49
CA GLU A 89 -7.56 0.04 -15.65
C GLU A 89 -9.05 0.02 -16.00
N GLN A 90 -9.68 -1.15 -15.99
CA GLN A 90 -11.12 -1.29 -16.24
C GLN A 90 -11.96 -0.51 -15.22
N ILE A 91 -11.62 -0.61 -13.94
CA ILE A 91 -12.40 0.00 -12.85
C ILE A 91 -12.19 1.50 -12.76
N THR A 92 -10.96 1.94 -12.90
CA THR A 92 -10.62 3.38 -12.83
C THR A 92 -10.98 4.11 -14.12
N GLY A 93 -11.00 3.40 -15.26
CA GLY A 93 -11.11 3.99 -16.59
C GLY A 93 -9.85 4.73 -17.02
N LEU A 94 -8.72 4.45 -16.37
CA LEU A 94 -7.40 5.04 -16.65
C LEU A 94 -6.50 4.02 -17.34
N LYS A 95 -5.46 4.50 -18.00
CA LYS A 95 -4.31 3.70 -18.39
C LYS A 95 -3.20 3.92 -17.38
N LEU A 96 -2.67 2.83 -16.84
CA LEU A 96 -1.81 2.86 -15.67
C LEU A 96 -0.38 2.45 -15.99
N SER A 97 0.56 3.14 -15.35
CA SER A 97 1.99 2.83 -15.31
C SER A 97 2.32 2.27 -13.93
N PRO A 98 2.86 1.05 -13.80
CA PRO A 98 3.20 0.47 -12.52
C PRO A 98 4.47 1.13 -11.94
N ASN A 99 4.45 1.46 -10.65
CA ASN A 99 5.58 2.07 -9.97
C ASN A 99 6.28 1.09 -9.03
N TYR A 100 5.61 0.66 -7.96
CA TYR A 100 6.15 -0.27 -6.99
C TYR A 100 5.06 -0.86 -6.10
N THR A 101 5.44 -1.88 -5.36
CA THR A 101 4.62 -2.41 -4.27
C THR A 101 5.30 -2.15 -2.93
N PHE A 102 4.46 -2.01 -1.92
CA PHE A 102 4.89 -1.99 -0.53
C PHE A 102 4.00 -2.95 0.27
N SER A 103 4.59 -3.70 1.18
CA SER A 103 3.83 -4.65 2.00
C SER A 103 4.21 -4.52 3.46
N ARG A 104 3.25 -4.73 4.36
CA ARG A 104 3.45 -4.66 5.81
C ARG A 104 2.68 -5.74 6.56
N LEU A 105 3.31 -6.25 7.61
CA LEU A 105 2.66 -7.02 8.67
C LEU A 105 2.52 -6.11 9.88
N TYR A 106 1.35 -5.55 10.05
CA TYR A 106 1.01 -4.70 11.17
C TYR A 106 0.77 -5.52 12.43
N LYS A 107 1.10 -4.96 13.58
CA LYS A 107 0.94 -5.55 14.90
C LYS A 107 0.08 -4.68 15.80
N ARG A 108 -0.38 -5.22 16.91
CA ARG A 108 -1.16 -4.48 17.92
C ARG A 108 -0.50 -3.15 18.30
N GLY A 109 -1.31 -2.10 18.35
CA GLY A 109 -0.89 -0.74 18.68
C GLY A 109 -0.37 0.09 17.49
N ASP A 110 -0.12 -0.53 16.33
CA ASP A 110 0.26 0.23 15.13
C ASP A 110 -0.83 1.22 14.72
N ILE A 111 -0.39 2.40 14.28
CA ILE A 111 -1.25 3.48 13.78
C ILE A 111 -0.74 3.86 12.39
N LEU A 112 -1.65 4.12 11.47
CA LEU A 112 -1.33 4.80 10.23
C LEU A 112 -1.85 6.23 10.33
N GLU A 113 -0.92 7.17 10.55
CA GLU A 113 -1.25 8.58 10.68
C GLU A 113 -1.99 9.12 9.45
N ARG A 114 -2.78 10.18 9.66
CA ARG A 114 -3.50 10.86 8.57
C ARG A 114 -2.53 11.49 7.61
N HIS A 115 -2.66 11.15 6.33
CA HIS A 115 -1.77 11.66 5.28
C HIS A 115 -2.41 11.58 3.91
N LYS A 116 -1.75 12.18 2.95
CA LYS A 116 -1.88 11.92 1.51
C LYS A 116 -0.57 11.36 1.00
N ASP A 117 -0.67 10.52 0.00
CA ASP A 117 0.50 9.90 -0.59
C ASP A 117 1.29 10.88 -1.47
N ARG A 118 2.54 10.53 -1.72
CA ARG A 118 3.39 11.20 -2.71
C ARG A 118 2.90 10.92 -4.14
N PHE A 119 3.37 11.69 -5.11
CA PHE A 119 2.94 11.59 -6.51
C PHE A 119 3.13 10.20 -7.13
N SER A 120 4.18 9.46 -6.78
CA SER A 120 4.37 8.07 -7.27
C SER A 120 3.29 7.08 -6.77
N CYS A 121 2.44 7.51 -5.85
CA CYS A 121 1.28 6.79 -5.34
C CYS A 121 -0.04 7.45 -5.77
N GLU A 122 -0.07 8.05 -6.96
CA GLU A 122 -1.25 8.75 -7.49
C GLU A 122 -2.50 7.85 -7.46
N ILE A 123 -2.38 6.65 -7.97
CA ILE A 123 -3.40 5.61 -7.88
C ILE A 123 -2.86 4.53 -6.97
N SER A 124 -3.37 4.53 -5.75
CA SER A 124 -2.96 3.61 -4.69
C SER A 124 -4.00 2.54 -4.46
N THR A 125 -3.55 1.43 -3.94
CA THR A 125 -4.43 0.38 -3.41
C THR A 125 -4.01 -0.02 -2.02
N THR A 126 -4.95 -0.57 -1.25
CA THR A 126 -4.65 -1.43 -0.12
C THR A 126 -5.43 -2.72 -0.30
N LEU A 127 -4.71 -3.83 -0.46
CA LEU A 127 -5.25 -5.17 -0.62
C LEU A 127 -5.03 -5.94 0.68
N ASN A 128 -6.11 -6.42 1.29
CA ASN A 128 -6.03 -7.23 2.50
C ASN A 128 -5.60 -8.66 2.14
N LEU A 129 -4.51 -9.13 2.72
CA LEU A 129 -4.02 -10.48 2.54
C LEU A 129 -4.59 -11.45 3.59
N GLY A 130 -4.72 -11.00 4.84
CA GLY A 130 -5.18 -11.83 5.95
C GLY A 130 -4.84 -11.25 7.32
N GLY A 131 -5.09 -12.06 8.35
CA GLY A 131 -4.97 -11.65 9.74
C GLY A 131 -6.23 -10.96 10.27
N ASP A 132 -6.09 -10.24 11.37
CA ASP A 132 -7.20 -9.55 12.01
C ASP A 132 -7.70 -8.35 11.21
N SER A 133 -8.99 -8.08 11.33
CA SER A 133 -9.61 -6.97 10.60
C SER A 133 -9.13 -5.62 11.15
N TRP A 134 -8.64 -4.77 10.28
CA TRP A 134 -8.21 -3.41 10.61
C TRP A 134 -8.78 -2.41 9.62
N PRO A 135 -9.77 -1.61 10.01
CA PRO A 135 -10.41 -0.64 9.13
C PRO A 135 -9.43 0.39 8.60
N ILE A 136 -9.60 0.79 7.34
CA ILE A 136 -9.02 2.02 6.79
C ILE A 136 -10.10 3.09 6.71
N TYR A 137 -9.71 4.33 6.96
CA TYR A 137 -10.57 5.51 6.82
C TYR A 137 -10.09 6.35 5.64
N ILE A 138 -11.04 6.94 4.91
CA ILE A 138 -10.76 7.83 3.79
C ILE A 138 -11.64 9.09 3.88
N GLU A 139 -11.04 10.25 3.67
CA GLU A 139 -11.75 11.51 3.54
C GLU A 139 -12.08 11.73 2.06
N PRO A 140 -13.37 11.70 1.66
CA PRO A 140 -13.77 11.79 0.26
C PRO A 140 -13.58 13.18 -0.35
N ASN A 141 -13.43 14.22 0.46
CA ASN A 141 -13.21 15.58 -0.03
C ASN A 141 -11.71 15.87 -0.21
N PRO A 142 -11.22 15.98 -1.46
CA PRO A 142 -9.79 16.20 -1.73
C PRO A 142 -9.26 17.55 -1.23
N LYS A 143 -10.15 18.49 -0.90
CA LYS A 143 -9.77 19.81 -0.34
C LYS A 143 -9.45 19.73 1.15
N LYS A 144 -9.78 18.62 1.83
CA LYS A 144 -9.46 18.38 3.23
C LYS A 144 -8.03 17.83 3.35
N GLY A 145 -7.35 18.22 4.42
CA GLY A 145 -5.95 17.89 4.65
C GLY A 145 -5.01 18.52 3.62
N LYS A 146 -4.03 19.24 4.08
CA LYS A 146 -3.02 19.90 3.22
C LYS A 146 -1.67 19.98 3.90
N GLU A 147 -0.65 20.09 3.12
CA GLU A 147 0.69 20.38 3.61
C GLU A 147 0.85 21.87 3.87
N ILE A 148 1.38 22.25 5.03
CA ILE A 148 1.67 23.63 5.43
C ILE A 148 3.09 23.62 6.04
N ASN A 149 4.01 24.36 5.44
CA ASN A 149 5.40 24.45 5.89
C ASN A 149 6.07 23.07 6.09
N GLY A 150 5.87 22.15 5.15
CA GLY A 150 6.43 20.80 5.19
C GLY A 150 5.78 19.85 6.20
N LYS A 151 4.69 20.25 6.86
CA LYS A 151 3.93 19.42 7.78
C LYS A 151 2.53 19.16 7.24
N TYR A 152 2.09 17.92 7.30
CA TYR A 152 0.72 17.57 6.96
C TYR A 152 -0.25 18.02 8.07
N VAL A 153 -1.27 18.79 7.69
CA VAL A 153 -2.31 19.28 8.60
C VAL A 153 -3.67 18.72 8.19
N SER A 154 -4.21 17.84 9.00
CA SER A 154 -5.54 17.25 8.83
C SER A 154 -6.65 18.18 9.31
N ASN A 155 -7.83 18.10 8.69
CA ASN A 155 -9.05 18.71 9.20
C ASN A 155 -9.77 17.84 10.25
N MET A 156 -9.21 16.70 10.62
CA MET A 156 -9.73 15.76 11.65
C MET A 156 -11.19 15.35 11.42
N THR A 157 -11.58 15.16 10.15
CA THR A 157 -12.93 14.68 9.80
C THR A 157 -13.10 13.22 10.22
N LYS A 158 -14.36 12.77 10.33
CA LYS A 158 -14.66 11.35 10.63
C LYS A 158 -14.27 10.43 9.49
N GLY A 159 -14.27 10.93 8.24
CA GLY A 159 -14.07 10.14 7.04
C GLY A 159 -15.07 8.99 6.88
N ILE A 160 -14.75 8.12 5.94
CA ILE A 160 -15.54 6.92 5.65
C ILE A 160 -14.74 5.71 6.13
N LYS A 161 -15.33 4.93 7.03
CA LYS A 161 -14.76 3.67 7.53
C LYS A 161 -14.96 2.56 6.51
N ILE A 162 -13.88 1.90 6.10
CA ILE A 162 -13.88 0.81 5.13
C ILE A 162 -13.26 -0.43 5.77
N ILE A 163 -13.96 -1.55 5.70
CA ILE A 163 -13.50 -2.86 6.18
C ILE A 163 -13.27 -3.75 4.98
N LEU A 164 -12.07 -4.29 4.87
CA LEU A 164 -11.66 -5.21 3.81
C LEU A 164 -11.50 -6.61 4.38
N LYS A 165 -12.09 -7.61 3.73
CA LYS A 165 -11.84 -9.02 3.98
C LYS A 165 -10.61 -9.48 3.17
N PRO A 166 -10.00 -10.63 3.50
CA PRO A 166 -8.93 -11.19 2.66
C PRO A 166 -9.35 -11.29 1.18
N GLY A 167 -8.55 -10.72 0.30
CA GLY A 167 -8.82 -10.60 -1.13
C GLY A 167 -9.59 -9.34 -1.56
N ASP A 168 -10.20 -8.59 -0.64
CA ASP A 168 -10.81 -7.28 -0.94
C ASP A 168 -9.72 -6.21 -1.09
N MET A 169 -9.95 -5.26 -2.00
CA MET A 169 -9.01 -4.18 -2.29
C MET A 169 -9.72 -2.83 -2.33
N LEU A 170 -9.21 -1.85 -1.63
CA LEU A 170 -9.56 -0.44 -1.81
C LEU A 170 -8.63 0.15 -2.86
N VAL A 171 -9.21 0.85 -3.85
CA VAL A 171 -8.49 1.64 -4.87
C VAL A 171 -8.82 3.11 -4.64
N TYR A 172 -7.83 3.97 -4.61
CA TYR A 172 -8.05 5.40 -4.30
C TYR A 172 -6.99 6.31 -4.91
N ARG A 173 -7.33 7.60 -5.03
CA ARG A 173 -6.38 8.67 -5.37
C ARG A 173 -5.56 9.00 -4.12
N GLY A 174 -4.43 8.29 -3.94
CA GLY A 174 -3.58 8.44 -2.77
C GLY A 174 -3.03 9.86 -2.60
N ASP A 175 -2.67 10.49 -3.71
CA ASP A 175 -2.16 11.87 -3.78
C ASP A 175 -3.22 12.94 -3.44
N LYS A 176 -4.52 12.61 -3.48
CA LYS A 176 -5.62 13.57 -3.30
C LYS A 176 -6.42 13.35 -2.03
N LEU A 177 -6.64 12.11 -1.63
CA LEU A 177 -7.54 11.78 -0.53
C LEU A 177 -6.76 11.47 0.74
N GLU A 178 -7.07 12.20 1.81
CA GLU A 178 -6.54 11.88 3.15
C GLU A 178 -7.03 10.51 3.57
N HIS A 179 -6.12 9.69 4.05
CA HIS A 179 -6.45 8.36 4.56
C HIS A 179 -5.62 8.02 5.79
N TRP A 180 -6.14 7.10 6.62
CA TRP A 180 -5.53 6.73 7.90
C TRP A 180 -6.10 5.44 8.46
N ARG A 181 -5.48 4.93 9.51
CA ARG A 181 -6.00 3.86 10.35
C ARG A 181 -5.81 4.21 11.80
N GLU A 182 -6.86 3.99 12.60
CA GLU A 182 -6.83 4.13 14.05
C GLU A 182 -5.97 3.03 14.69
N PRO A 183 -5.60 3.13 16.00
CA PRO A 183 -4.76 2.12 16.64
C PRO A 183 -5.28 0.70 16.44
N PHE A 184 -4.42 -0.19 15.96
CA PHE A 184 -4.76 -1.57 15.68
C PHE A 184 -4.99 -2.36 16.97
N GLN A 185 -6.15 -2.98 17.09
CA GLN A 185 -6.54 -3.75 18.27
C GLN A 185 -6.32 -5.26 18.11
N GLY A 186 -6.11 -5.74 16.89
CA GLY A 186 -5.82 -7.15 16.59
C GLY A 186 -4.36 -7.52 16.86
N GLU A 187 -3.99 -8.76 16.59
CA GLU A 187 -2.63 -9.25 16.78
C GLU A 187 -1.75 -8.98 15.55
N ILE A 188 -2.26 -9.34 14.36
CA ILE A 188 -1.50 -9.20 13.12
C ILE A 188 -2.44 -8.96 11.93
N CYS A 189 -2.05 -8.05 11.03
CA CYS A 189 -2.76 -7.75 9.79
C CYS A 189 -1.78 -7.60 8.63
N GLY A 190 -1.93 -8.43 7.59
CA GLY A 190 -1.12 -8.39 6.37
C GLY A 190 -1.79 -7.57 5.28
N GLN A 191 -1.07 -6.56 4.78
CA GLN A 191 -1.52 -5.68 3.70
C GLN A 191 -0.45 -5.57 2.61
N VAL A 192 -0.90 -5.45 1.36
CA VAL A 192 -0.03 -5.04 0.26
C VAL A 192 -0.63 -3.82 -0.44
N PHE A 193 0.23 -2.89 -0.78
CA PHE A 193 -0.07 -1.64 -1.47
C PHE A 193 0.52 -1.70 -2.87
N LEU A 194 -0.30 -1.46 -3.88
CA LEU A 194 0.10 -1.42 -5.28
C LEU A 194 -0.03 0.02 -5.77
N HIS A 195 1.05 0.58 -6.27
CA HIS A 195 1.12 1.99 -6.64
C HIS A 195 1.33 2.18 -8.13
N TYR A 196 0.49 3.02 -8.73
CA TYR A 196 0.51 3.33 -10.16
C TYR A 196 0.42 4.85 -10.38
N ASN A 197 0.88 5.29 -11.56
CA ASN A 197 0.51 6.58 -12.12
C ASN A 197 -0.44 6.39 -13.30
N ASN A 198 -1.28 7.41 -13.55
CA ASN A 198 -1.99 7.52 -14.81
C ASN A 198 -1.04 8.04 -15.88
N ILE A 199 -0.91 7.33 -17.01
CA ILE A 199 0.00 7.73 -18.12
C ILE A 199 -0.36 9.08 -18.76
N LYS A 200 -1.56 9.62 -18.48
CA LYS A 200 -1.94 10.97 -18.91
C LYS A 200 -1.53 12.07 -17.93
N THR A 201 -1.05 11.72 -16.75
CA THR A 201 -0.58 12.70 -15.76
C THR A 201 0.84 13.14 -16.10
N LYS A 202 1.05 14.42 -16.28
CA LYS A 202 2.38 14.99 -16.63
C LYS A 202 3.44 14.54 -15.62
N GLY A 203 4.53 13.99 -16.12
CA GLY A 203 5.68 13.57 -15.31
C GLY A 203 5.56 12.14 -14.74
N TYR A 204 4.57 11.36 -15.16
CA TYR A 204 4.43 9.96 -14.72
C TYR A 204 5.66 9.11 -15.07
N GLU A 205 6.30 9.39 -16.21
CA GLU A 205 7.48 8.66 -16.70
C GLU A 205 8.63 8.68 -15.68
N LYS A 206 8.74 9.75 -14.90
CA LYS A 206 9.75 9.91 -13.85
C LYS A 206 9.54 8.94 -12.67
N ASN A 207 8.35 8.34 -12.57
CA ASN A 207 8.00 7.39 -11.52
C ASN A 207 7.92 5.93 -12.02
N LEU A 208 8.13 5.69 -13.33
CA LEU A 208 8.10 4.34 -13.86
C LEU A 208 9.02 3.44 -13.05
N PHE A 209 8.47 2.32 -12.55
CA PHE A 209 9.13 1.39 -11.63
C PHE A 209 9.76 2.06 -10.40
N ASP A 210 9.22 3.22 -9.98
CA ASP A 210 9.74 4.07 -8.90
C ASP A 210 11.23 4.44 -9.12
N LYS A 211 11.57 4.82 -10.35
CA LYS A 211 12.92 5.17 -10.86
C LYS A 211 13.92 4.01 -10.93
N ARG A 212 13.50 2.79 -10.73
CA ARG A 212 14.33 1.58 -10.92
C ARG A 212 14.36 1.16 -12.39
N PRO A 213 15.36 0.40 -12.84
CA PRO A 213 15.41 -0.13 -14.21
C PRO A 213 14.20 -1.00 -14.57
N HIS A 214 13.71 -1.81 -13.61
CA HIS A 214 12.52 -2.66 -13.75
C HIS A 214 11.93 -3.01 -12.37
N LEU A 215 10.77 -3.62 -12.36
CA LEU A 215 10.14 -4.16 -11.16
C LEU A 215 10.99 -5.28 -10.52
N GLY A 216 10.78 -5.57 -9.23
CA GLY A 216 11.48 -6.61 -8.48
C GLY A 216 12.83 -6.18 -7.90
N LEU A 217 13.35 -5.02 -8.29
CA LEU A 217 14.61 -4.51 -7.75
C LEU A 217 14.41 -3.75 -6.43
N PRO A 218 15.35 -3.85 -5.50
CA PRO A 218 15.31 -3.08 -4.26
C PRO A 218 15.53 -1.58 -4.46
N VAL A 219 15.30 -0.82 -3.39
CA VAL A 219 15.27 0.66 -3.41
C VAL A 219 16.58 1.30 -3.85
N TRP A 220 17.72 0.68 -3.59
CA TRP A 220 19.04 1.24 -3.95
C TRP A 220 19.36 1.23 -5.45
N PHE A 221 18.53 0.57 -6.26
CA PHE A 221 18.62 0.67 -7.73
C PHE A 221 17.92 1.93 -8.30
N LYS A 222 17.34 2.78 -7.45
CA LYS A 222 16.76 4.04 -7.93
C LYS A 222 17.86 4.92 -8.52
N LYS A 223 17.61 5.38 -9.74
CA LYS A 223 18.47 6.39 -10.36
C LYS A 223 18.23 7.74 -9.66
N GLU A 224 19.28 8.40 -9.23
CA GLU A 224 19.23 9.81 -8.88
C GLU A 224 18.87 10.60 -10.15
N VAL A 225 17.89 11.50 -10.05
CA VAL A 225 17.43 12.38 -11.16
C VAL A 225 17.87 13.78 -10.90
#